data_436bdb670d97bcc2e89e9d1ced240364
#
_entry.id   436bdb670d97bcc2e89e9d1ced240364
#
_cell.length_a   1.000
_cell.length_b   1.000
_cell.length_c   1.000
_cell.angle_alpha   90.00
_cell.angle_beta   90.00
_cell.angle_gamma   90.00
#
_symmetry.space_group_name_H-M   'P 1'
#
loop_
_entity.id
_entity.type
_entity.pdbx_description
1 polymer ?
#
loop_
_entity_poly.entity_id
_entity_poly.type
_entity_poly.pdbx_seq_one_letter_code
_entity_poly.pdbx_strand_id
1 'polypeptide(L)'
;CLTMTFLTVVFVLGPMYEDGNGWYIMLCTSSMLYHHLLNPLAAIFSFVLLERSPRLPRSTVKWALLPTVLYGGIILWLNIQRVVDGPYPFMKVYDQSVQASVLWCIAILLMNYFYAWLLWKLNGGKKEKA
;
A
#
# COMPACT_ATOMS: atom_id res chain seq x y z
N CYS A 1 -5.12 2.46 2.71
CA CYS A 1 -5.05 1.23 1.90
C CYS A 1 -4.90 1.52 0.40
N LEU A 2 -5.83 2.23 -0.25
CA LEU A 2 -5.78 2.46 -1.72
C LEU A 2 -4.46 3.06 -2.22
N THR A 3 -3.94 4.09 -1.54
CA THR A 3 -2.64 4.69 -1.87
C THR A 3 -1.52 3.65 -1.83
N MET A 4 -1.56 2.77 -0.83
CA MET A 4 -0.57 1.70 -0.65
C MET A 4 -0.62 0.72 -1.83
N THR A 5 -1.83 0.34 -2.27
CA THR A 5 -2.02 -0.53 -3.44
C THR A 5 -1.37 0.06 -4.69
N PHE A 6 -1.68 1.32 -5.00
CA PHE A 6 -1.09 2.03 -6.16
C PHE A 6 0.44 2.04 -6.10
N LEU A 7 1.01 2.43 -4.96
CA LEU A 7 2.44 2.58 -4.82
C LEU A 7 3.18 1.23 -4.79
N THR A 8 2.55 0.20 -4.23
CA THR A 8 3.08 -1.18 -4.31
C THR A 8 3.13 -1.65 -5.77
N VAL A 9 2.10 -1.35 -6.56
CA VAL A 9 2.12 -1.69 -8.00
C VAL A 9 3.21 -0.93 -8.73
N VAL A 10 3.33 0.38 -8.50
CA VAL A 10 4.31 1.23 -9.22
C VAL A 10 5.75 0.87 -8.86
N PHE A 11 6.06 0.70 -7.57
CA PHE A 11 7.45 0.57 -7.11
C PHE A 11 7.90 -0.87 -6.84
N VAL A 12 6.98 -1.81 -6.71
CA VAL A 12 7.32 -3.19 -6.39
C VAL A 12 6.86 -4.14 -7.50
N LEU A 13 5.55 -4.23 -7.76
CA LEU A 13 5.02 -5.25 -8.66
C LEU A 13 5.34 -4.97 -10.13
N GLY A 14 5.21 -3.72 -10.59
CA GLY A 14 5.52 -3.35 -11.98
C GLY A 14 6.93 -3.72 -12.39
N PRO A 15 7.97 -3.38 -11.58
CA PRO A 15 9.36 -3.75 -11.86
C PRO A 15 9.65 -5.26 -11.77
N MET A 16 8.83 -6.05 -11.06
CA MET A 16 9.04 -7.49 -10.91
C MET A 16 8.61 -8.32 -12.14
N TYR A 17 7.94 -7.71 -13.11
CA TYR A 17 7.59 -8.37 -14.36
C TYR A 17 8.79 -8.38 -15.33
N GLU A 18 9.27 -9.56 -15.68
CA GLU A 18 10.45 -9.75 -16.53
C GLU A 18 10.29 -9.17 -17.95
N ASP A 19 9.06 -9.17 -18.48
CA ASP A 19 8.76 -8.70 -19.84
C ASP A 19 8.70 -7.18 -19.99
N GLY A 20 8.96 -6.41 -18.93
CA GLY A 20 8.87 -4.94 -18.93
C GLY A 20 7.45 -4.36 -19.05
N ASN A 21 6.43 -5.20 -19.24
CA ASN A 21 5.03 -4.81 -19.41
C ASN A 21 4.23 -4.74 -18.10
N GLY A 22 4.89 -4.93 -16.95
CA GLY A 22 4.21 -5.02 -15.65
C GLY A 22 3.38 -3.80 -15.31
N TRP A 23 3.87 -2.59 -15.57
CA TRP A 23 3.09 -1.36 -15.36
C TRP A 23 1.85 -1.28 -16.25
N TYR A 24 1.98 -1.65 -17.55
CA TYR A 24 0.85 -1.64 -18.44
C TYR A 24 -0.23 -2.64 -17.99
N ILE A 25 0.18 -3.87 -17.68
CA ILE A 25 -0.72 -4.93 -17.22
C ILE A 25 -1.41 -4.53 -15.90
N MET A 26 -0.64 -4.03 -14.93
CA MET A 26 -1.13 -3.74 -13.58
C MET A 26 -1.88 -2.41 -13.44
N LEU A 27 -1.65 -1.45 -14.34
CA LEU A 27 -2.24 -0.12 -14.23
C LEU A 27 -3.26 0.19 -15.35
N CYS A 28 -3.18 -0.49 -16.50
CA CYS A 28 -3.93 -0.07 -17.68
C CYS A 28 -4.89 -1.13 -18.22
N THR A 29 -4.86 -2.37 -17.71
CA THR A 29 -5.71 -3.43 -18.27
C THR A 29 -6.94 -3.71 -17.42
N SER A 30 -8.10 -3.88 -18.07
CA SER A 30 -9.34 -4.38 -17.46
C SER A 30 -9.66 -3.74 -16.09
N SER A 31 -10.01 -4.55 -15.10
CA SER A 31 -10.32 -4.10 -13.74
C SER A 31 -9.11 -3.52 -12.98
N MET A 32 -7.88 -3.86 -13.40
CA MET A 32 -6.65 -3.35 -12.77
C MET A 32 -6.54 -1.83 -12.88
N LEU A 33 -6.97 -1.24 -14.00
CA LEU A 33 -7.03 0.21 -14.19
C LEU A 33 -7.81 0.90 -13.06
N TYR A 34 -8.95 0.35 -12.69
CA TYR A 34 -9.77 0.94 -11.63
C TYR A 34 -9.16 0.72 -10.25
N HIS A 35 -8.74 -0.51 -9.95
CA HIS A 35 -8.27 -0.86 -8.61
C HIS A 35 -6.89 -0.31 -8.28
N HIS A 36 -5.99 -0.26 -9.25
CA HIS A 36 -4.59 0.10 -9.03
C HIS A 36 -4.23 1.51 -9.47
N LEU A 37 -5.06 2.18 -10.28
CA LEU A 37 -4.78 3.53 -10.75
C LEU A 37 -5.91 4.52 -10.39
N LEU A 38 -7.11 4.35 -10.95
CA LEU A 38 -8.15 5.38 -10.85
C LEU A 38 -8.68 5.57 -9.42
N ASN A 39 -9.07 4.51 -8.74
CA ASN A 39 -9.58 4.60 -7.37
C ASN A 39 -8.53 5.14 -6.38
N PRO A 40 -7.26 4.67 -6.38
CA PRO A 40 -6.22 5.25 -5.56
C PRO A 40 -5.97 6.74 -5.83
N LEU A 41 -5.88 7.13 -7.09
CA LEU A 41 -5.67 8.54 -7.46
C LEU A 41 -6.86 9.41 -7.03
N ALA A 42 -8.10 8.95 -7.29
CA ALA A 42 -9.30 9.66 -6.83
C ALA A 42 -9.33 9.81 -5.30
N ALA A 43 -8.95 8.77 -4.56
CA ALA A 43 -8.88 8.82 -3.10
C ALA A 43 -7.81 9.79 -2.60
N ILE A 44 -6.62 9.81 -3.21
CA ILE A 44 -5.55 10.77 -2.87
C ILE A 44 -6.01 12.20 -3.16
N PHE A 45 -6.59 12.42 -4.35
CA PHE A 45 -7.08 13.73 -4.77
C PHE A 45 -8.18 14.23 -3.83
N SER A 46 -9.19 13.39 -3.54
CA SER A 46 -10.26 13.73 -2.61
C SER A 46 -9.70 14.08 -1.23
N PHE A 47 -8.84 13.22 -0.67
CA PHE A 47 -8.28 13.43 0.66
C PHE A 47 -7.43 14.70 0.77
N VAL A 48 -6.60 14.99 -0.24
CA VAL A 48 -5.68 16.13 -0.18
C VAL A 48 -6.35 17.45 -0.53
N LEU A 49 -7.26 17.45 -1.52
CA LEU A 49 -7.80 18.68 -2.09
C LEU A 49 -9.23 19.00 -1.65
N LEU A 50 -10.08 17.99 -1.48
CA LEU A 50 -11.49 18.20 -1.21
C LEU A 50 -11.86 18.07 0.28
N GLU A 51 -11.19 17.19 1.00
CA GLU A 51 -11.47 17.01 2.42
C GLU A 51 -10.93 18.20 3.23
N ARG A 52 -11.85 18.97 3.79
CA ARG A 52 -11.56 20.12 4.65
C ARG A 52 -11.71 19.76 6.13
N SER A 53 -11.12 18.66 6.52
CA SER A 53 -11.15 18.23 7.93
C SER A 53 -10.13 19.00 8.76
N PRO A 54 -10.39 19.19 10.09
CA PRO A 54 -9.37 19.64 11.01
C PRO A 54 -8.14 18.74 10.92
N ARG A 55 -6.97 19.28 11.23
CA ARG A 55 -5.73 18.50 11.15
C ARG A 55 -5.84 17.25 12.02
N LEU A 56 -5.73 16.08 11.38
CA LEU A 56 -5.74 14.79 12.07
C LEU A 56 -4.55 14.72 13.06
N PRO A 57 -4.73 14.13 14.25
CA PRO A 57 -3.64 13.94 15.20
C PRO A 57 -2.57 13.03 14.58
N ARG A 58 -1.31 13.25 14.95
CA ARG A 58 -0.16 12.46 14.43
C ARG A 58 -0.30 10.95 14.69
N SER A 59 -1.05 10.57 15.73
CA SER A 59 -1.36 9.18 16.02
C SER A 59 -2.12 8.47 14.88
N THR A 60 -2.88 9.21 14.04
CA THR A 60 -3.58 8.66 12.87
C THR A 60 -2.64 7.96 11.91
N VAL A 61 -1.40 8.43 11.78
CA VAL A 61 -0.37 7.79 10.94
C VAL A 61 -0.10 6.35 11.40
N LYS A 62 -0.06 6.11 12.71
CA LYS A 62 0.14 4.76 13.27
C LYS A 62 -1.08 3.87 13.03
N TRP A 63 -2.29 4.42 13.18
CA TRP A 63 -3.53 3.69 12.95
C TRP A 63 -3.72 3.32 11.47
N ALA A 64 -3.15 4.09 10.55
CA ALA A 64 -3.17 3.78 9.13
C ALA A 64 -2.41 2.49 8.76
N LEU A 65 -1.52 1.99 9.64
CA LEU A 65 -0.81 0.73 9.45
C LEU A 65 -1.68 -0.49 9.80
N LEU A 66 -2.67 -0.30 10.68
CA LEU A 66 -3.45 -1.41 11.22
C LEU A 66 -4.06 -2.33 10.14
N PRO A 67 -4.72 -1.82 9.09
CA PRO A 67 -5.27 -2.68 8.04
C PRO A 67 -4.18 -3.49 7.31
N THR A 68 -3.00 -2.90 7.07
CA THR A 68 -1.89 -3.59 6.42
C THR A 68 -1.30 -4.68 7.31
N VAL A 69 -1.16 -4.41 8.60
CA VAL A 69 -0.67 -5.41 9.58
C VAL A 69 -1.64 -6.57 9.70
N LEU A 70 -2.95 -6.29 9.81
CA LEU A 70 -3.98 -7.33 9.94
C LEU A 70 -4.06 -8.18 8.67
N TYR A 71 -4.20 -7.54 7.49
CA TYR A 71 -4.27 -8.26 6.23
C TYR A 71 -2.98 -9.05 5.97
N GLY A 72 -1.83 -8.38 6.06
CA GLY A 72 -0.53 -9.02 5.82
C GLY A 72 -0.26 -10.16 6.79
N GLY A 73 -0.58 -9.99 8.08
CA GLY A 73 -0.42 -11.03 9.10
C GLY A 73 -1.30 -12.24 8.84
N ILE A 74 -2.59 -12.04 8.50
CA ILE A 74 -3.52 -13.14 8.17
C ILE A 74 -3.03 -13.90 6.93
N ILE A 75 -2.72 -13.19 5.84
CA ILE A 75 -2.28 -13.83 4.59
C ILE A 75 -0.95 -14.56 4.80
N LEU A 76 0.01 -13.95 5.50
CA LEU A 76 1.28 -14.57 5.81
C LEU A 76 1.09 -15.86 6.63
N TRP A 77 0.23 -15.82 7.66
CA TRP A 77 -0.10 -17.00 8.46
C TRP A 77 -0.74 -18.11 7.62
N LEU A 78 -1.73 -17.77 6.77
CA LEU A 78 -2.38 -18.73 5.88
C LEU A 78 -1.39 -19.32 4.84
N ASN A 79 -0.45 -18.52 4.34
CA ASN A 79 0.59 -19.00 3.44
C ASN A 79 1.56 -19.96 4.16
N ILE A 80 1.97 -19.66 5.40
CA ILE A 80 2.77 -20.57 6.24
C ILE A 80 2.03 -21.89 6.48
N GLN A 81 0.71 -21.85 6.66
CA GLN A 81 -0.12 -23.07 6.80
C GLN A 81 -0.41 -23.77 5.46
N ARG A 82 0.09 -23.24 4.33
CA ARG A 82 -0.15 -23.74 2.98
C ARG A 82 -1.63 -23.81 2.58
N VAL A 83 -2.47 -22.96 3.21
CA VAL A 83 -3.91 -22.84 2.88
C VAL A 83 -4.10 -21.98 1.63
N VAL A 84 -3.28 -20.94 1.47
CA VAL A 84 -3.28 -20.06 0.30
C VAL A 84 -1.85 -19.78 -0.17
N ASP A 85 -1.68 -19.61 -1.47
CA ASP A 85 -0.46 -19.01 -2.00
C ASP A 85 -0.45 -17.50 -1.67
N GLY A 86 0.74 -16.96 -1.39
CA GLY A 86 0.89 -15.54 -1.20
C GLY A 86 0.43 -14.79 -2.47
N PRO A 87 -0.50 -13.82 -2.39
CA PRO A 87 -1.04 -13.13 -3.56
C PRO A 87 0.00 -12.28 -4.28
N TYR A 88 1.13 -12.03 -3.64
CA TYR A 88 2.24 -11.27 -4.19
C TYR A 88 3.54 -12.05 -4.06
N PRO A 89 4.49 -11.90 -5.01
CA PRO A 89 5.77 -12.62 -4.97
C PRO A 89 6.50 -12.48 -3.62
N PHE A 90 6.51 -11.28 -3.05
CA PHE A 90 7.14 -11.00 -1.76
C PHE A 90 6.42 -11.62 -0.54
N MET A 91 5.21 -12.15 -0.70
CA MET A 91 4.47 -12.86 0.35
C MET A 91 4.59 -14.39 0.24
N LYS A 92 5.19 -14.92 -0.81
CA LYS A 92 5.38 -16.36 -1.00
C LYS A 92 6.56 -16.83 -0.17
N VAL A 93 6.30 -17.25 1.08
CA VAL A 93 7.35 -17.58 2.06
C VAL A 93 8.16 -18.83 1.67
N TYR A 94 7.61 -19.71 0.84
CA TYR A 94 8.30 -20.92 0.40
C TYR A 94 9.14 -20.75 -0.87
N ASP A 95 8.94 -19.64 -1.59
CA ASP A 95 9.68 -19.32 -2.82
C ASP A 95 10.89 -18.42 -2.54
N GLN A 96 11.13 -18.09 -1.27
CA GLN A 96 12.21 -17.18 -0.86
C GLN A 96 12.77 -17.54 0.51
N SER A 97 13.93 -16.99 0.85
CA SER A 97 14.52 -17.19 2.19
C SER A 97 13.71 -16.50 3.29
N VAL A 98 13.82 -17.00 4.53
CA VAL A 98 13.17 -16.39 5.70
C VAL A 98 13.64 -14.94 5.87
N GLN A 99 14.93 -14.67 5.65
CA GLN A 99 15.49 -13.31 5.73
C GLN A 99 14.84 -12.39 4.71
N ALA A 100 14.65 -12.84 3.46
CA ALA A 100 13.96 -12.07 2.43
C ALA A 100 12.51 -11.79 2.83
N SER A 101 11.78 -12.77 3.36
CA SER A 101 10.40 -12.59 3.84
C SER A 101 10.32 -11.53 4.94
N VAL A 102 11.23 -11.57 5.92
CA VAL A 102 11.29 -10.57 7.00
C VAL A 102 11.62 -9.18 6.46
N LEU A 103 12.59 -9.07 5.55
CA LEU A 103 12.95 -7.80 4.93
C LEU A 103 11.79 -7.20 4.15
N TRP A 104 11.03 -8.00 3.40
CA TRP A 104 9.83 -7.56 2.71
C TRP A 104 8.75 -7.05 3.67
N CYS A 105 8.49 -7.76 4.77
CA CYS A 105 7.55 -7.28 5.79
C CYS A 105 7.95 -5.91 6.34
N ILE A 106 9.22 -5.73 6.67
CA ILE A 106 9.75 -4.46 7.17
C ILE A 106 9.62 -3.37 6.08
N ALA A 107 10.03 -3.66 4.85
CA ALA A 107 9.97 -2.70 3.74
C ALA A 107 8.54 -2.21 3.47
N ILE A 108 7.55 -3.13 3.42
CA ILE A 108 6.15 -2.81 3.20
C ILE A 108 5.58 -1.95 4.35
N LEU A 109 5.91 -2.26 5.60
CA LEU A 109 5.47 -1.48 6.76
C LEU A 109 6.10 -0.08 6.79
N LEU A 110 7.38 0.04 6.48
CA LEU A 110 8.07 1.33 6.39
C LEU A 110 7.50 2.18 5.24
N MET A 111 7.27 1.58 4.10
CA MET A 111 6.65 2.23 2.95
C MET A 111 5.24 2.73 3.29
N ASN A 112 4.41 1.89 3.94
CA ASN A 112 3.07 2.28 4.38
C ASN A 112 3.11 3.42 5.41
N TYR A 113 4.02 3.35 6.40
CA TYR A 113 4.21 4.43 7.38
C TYR A 113 4.61 5.73 6.70
N PHE A 114 5.57 5.69 5.78
CA PHE A 114 6.04 6.86 5.04
C PHE A 114 4.90 7.52 4.25
N TYR A 115 4.09 6.74 3.53
CA TYR A 115 2.96 7.29 2.78
C TYR A 115 1.84 7.81 3.66
N ALA A 116 1.53 7.13 4.76
CA ALA A 116 0.56 7.63 5.73
C ALA A 116 1.03 8.98 6.32
N TRP A 117 2.32 9.08 6.65
CA TRP A 117 2.92 10.32 7.13
C TRP A 117 2.91 11.43 6.06
N LEU A 118 3.23 11.09 4.81
CA LEU A 118 3.21 12.05 3.70
C LEU A 118 1.80 12.60 3.46
N LEU A 119 0.79 11.73 3.39
CA LEU A 119 -0.61 12.13 3.25
C LEU A 119 -1.07 12.98 4.44
N TRP A 120 -0.72 12.59 5.66
CA TRP A 120 -1.00 13.37 6.85
C TRP A 120 -0.36 14.77 6.77
N LYS A 121 0.86 14.86 6.25
CA LYS A 121 1.57 16.14 6.08
C LYS A 121 0.94 16.99 4.98
N LEU A 122 0.53 16.40 3.86
CA LEU A 122 -0.09 17.08 2.72
C LEU A 122 -1.51 17.57 3.04
N ASN A 123 -2.30 16.77 3.76
CA ASN A 123 -3.60 17.18 4.27
C ASN A 123 -3.48 18.11 5.49
N GLY A 124 -2.26 18.36 5.93
CA GLY A 124 -1.90 19.05 7.15
C GLY A 124 -2.43 20.45 7.28
N GLY A 125 -3.65 20.51 7.80
CA GLY A 125 -4.15 21.61 8.60
C GLY A 125 -4.03 22.97 7.95
N LYS A 126 -5.01 23.35 7.17
CA LYS A 126 -5.34 24.79 7.17
C LYS A 126 -5.57 25.15 8.64
N LYS A 127 -4.65 25.92 9.22
CA LYS A 127 -4.85 26.50 10.55
C LYS A 127 -6.24 27.11 10.53
N GLU A 128 -7.09 26.65 11.45
CA GLU A 128 -8.33 27.32 11.75
C GLU A 128 -7.95 28.78 12.02
N LYS A 129 -8.35 29.67 11.12
CA LYS A 129 -8.22 31.12 11.40
C LYS A 129 -9.20 31.39 12.53
N ALA A 130 -8.68 31.59 13.72
CA ALA A 130 -9.42 32.11 14.83
C ALA A 130 -10.06 33.48 14.44
#